data_305173dfb7a2ac05a84e30fcf86004d3
#
_entry.id   305173dfb7a2ac05a84e30fcf86004d3
#
_cell.length_a   1.000
_cell.length_b   1.000
_cell.length_c   1.000
_cell.angle_alpha   90.00
_cell.angle_beta   90.00
_cell.angle_gamma   90.00
#
_symmetry.space_group_name_H-M   'P 1'
#
loop_
_entity.id
_entity.type
_entity.pdbx_description
1 polymer ?
#
loop_
_entity_poly.entity_id
_entity_poly.type
_entity_poly.pdbx_seq_one_letter_code
_entity_poly.pdbx_strand_id
1 'polypeptide(L)'
;MLENIINNMKGQLTGELQSKYNLEPEKANKSVDLAKDNLMDEMKARAGSGDFGGIMDVLKGNKGATESPAINNAIQKYVGDLTTKLGIPASVASQVAPFVMTFIMNRFASKVTSEGMGQSDIMSSLLGGGIKDAVTKGIGGKLGGLFK
;
A
#
# COMPACT_ATOMS: atom_id res chain seq x y z
N MET A 1 9.37 0.75 -3.15
CA MET A 1 8.45 1.22 -4.20
C MET A 1 7.18 1.85 -3.64
N LEU A 2 6.44 1.13 -2.81
CA LEU A 2 5.21 1.67 -2.22
C LEU A 2 5.47 2.93 -1.41
N GLU A 3 6.55 2.95 -0.64
CA GLU A 3 6.93 4.12 0.13
C GLU A 3 7.15 5.35 -0.74
N ASN A 4 7.80 5.18 -1.89
CA ASN A 4 8.03 6.29 -2.81
C ASN A 4 6.71 6.80 -3.40
N ILE A 5 5.82 5.89 -3.73
CA ILE A 5 4.49 6.25 -4.24
C ILE A 5 3.75 7.08 -3.19
N ILE A 6 3.73 6.60 -1.95
CA ILE A 6 3.05 7.29 -0.86
C ILE A 6 3.69 8.63 -0.57
N ASN A 7 5.02 8.70 -0.54
CA ASN A 7 5.72 9.96 -0.31
C ASN A 7 5.39 11.01 -1.39
N ASN A 8 5.27 10.57 -2.64
CA ASN A 8 4.95 11.48 -3.75
C ASN A 8 3.52 12.00 -3.69
N MET A 9 2.59 11.22 -3.12
CA MET A 9 1.19 11.61 -3.04
C MET A 9 0.76 12.11 -1.68
N LYS A 10 1.64 12.05 -0.68
CA LYS A 10 1.28 12.35 0.71
C LYS A 10 0.73 13.75 0.88
N GLY A 11 1.36 14.73 0.24
CA GLY A 11 0.88 16.12 0.30
C GLY A 11 -0.52 16.28 -0.24
N GLN A 12 -0.81 15.68 -1.37
CA GLN A 12 -2.14 15.72 -1.97
C GLN A 12 -3.15 14.98 -1.08
N LEU A 13 -2.78 13.80 -0.61
CA LEU A 13 -3.68 12.98 0.19
C LEU A 13 -4.00 13.63 1.54
N THR A 14 -3.00 14.20 2.21
CA THR A 14 -3.24 14.92 3.46
C THR A 14 -4.11 16.14 3.24
N GLY A 15 -3.93 16.85 2.14
CA GLY A 15 -4.79 17.97 1.76
C GLY A 15 -6.24 17.54 1.59
N GLU A 16 -6.45 16.43 0.93
CA GLU A 16 -7.80 15.87 0.76
C GLU A 16 -8.44 15.48 2.09
N LEU A 17 -7.66 14.86 2.97
CA LEU A 17 -8.14 14.47 4.30
C LEU A 17 -8.53 15.68 5.13
N GLN A 18 -7.76 16.75 5.04
CA GLN A 18 -8.08 17.99 5.75
C GLN A 18 -9.34 18.64 5.21
N SER A 19 -9.49 18.71 3.90
CA SER A 19 -10.63 19.40 3.28
C SER A 19 -11.91 18.58 3.30
N LYS A 20 -11.82 17.26 3.10
CA LYS A 20 -13.01 16.40 3.02
C LYS A 20 -13.49 15.90 4.38
N TYR A 21 -12.56 15.62 5.28
CA TYR A 21 -12.87 14.99 6.56
C TYR A 21 -12.52 15.86 7.75
N ASN A 22 -12.07 17.07 7.50
CA ASN A 22 -11.79 18.04 8.56
C ASN A 22 -10.73 17.57 9.56
N LEU A 23 -9.79 16.74 9.10
CA LEU A 23 -8.72 16.25 9.95
C LEU A 23 -7.67 17.32 10.15
N GLU A 24 -7.10 17.35 11.35
CA GLU A 24 -5.96 18.22 11.63
C GLU A 24 -4.76 17.77 10.78
N PRO A 25 -3.86 18.70 10.37
CA PRO A 25 -2.72 18.34 9.52
C PRO A 25 -1.90 17.19 10.09
N GLU A 26 -1.64 17.19 11.39
CA GLU A 26 -0.88 16.13 12.04
C GLU A 26 -1.60 14.79 11.96
N LYS A 27 -2.90 14.78 12.22
CA LYS A 27 -3.69 13.56 12.13
C LYS A 27 -3.78 13.06 10.68
N ALA A 28 -3.90 13.97 9.73
CA ALA A 28 -3.91 13.61 8.32
C ALA A 28 -2.59 12.95 7.92
N ASN A 29 -1.46 13.51 8.32
CA ASN A 29 -0.15 12.92 8.06
C ASN A 29 -0.01 11.54 8.68
N LYS A 30 -0.38 11.40 9.95
CA LYS A 30 -0.30 10.12 10.65
C LYS A 30 -1.24 9.08 10.04
N SER A 31 -2.40 9.53 9.57
CA SER A 31 -3.35 8.64 8.88
C SER A 31 -2.74 8.02 7.63
N VAL A 32 -2.01 8.81 6.85
CA VAL A 32 -1.33 8.29 5.65
C VAL A 32 -0.25 7.28 6.04
N ASP A 33 0.52 7.57 7.07
CA ASP A 33 1.56 6.65 7.56
C ASP A 33 0.95 5.32 8.04
N LEU A 34 -0.17 5.38 8.76
CA LEU A 34 -0.86 4.18 9.22
C LEU A 34 -1.42 3.37 8.04
N ALA A 35 -1.94 4.06 7.03
CA ALA A 35 -2.42 3.39 5.82
C ALA A 35 -1.29 2.64 5.13
N LYS A 36 -0.13 3.28 5.01
CA LYS A 36 1.06 2.66 4.44
C LYS A 36 1.43 1.40 5.21
N ASP A 37 1.52 1.51 6.55
CA ASP A 37 1.93 0.39 7.38
C ASP A 37 0.96 -0.78 7.28
N ASN A 38 -0.35 -0.51 7.36
CA ASN A 38 -1.37 -1.56 7.25
C ASN A 38 -1.35 -2.22 5.89
N LEU A 39 -1.21 -1.43 4.84
CA LEU A 39 -1.19 -1.95 3.47
C LEU A 39 0.06 -2.80 3.24
N MET A 40 1.21 -2.33 3.67
CA MET A 40 2.46 -3.08 3.51
C MET A 40 2.43 -4.38 4.31
N ASP A 41 1.91 -4.35 5.53
CA ASP A 41 1.79 -5.55 6.35
C ASP A 41 0.91 -6.60 5.68
N GLU A 42 -0.23 -6.17 5.15
CA GLU A 42 -1.14 -7.08 4.46
C GLU A 42 -0.52 -7.64 3.18
N MET A 43 0.14 -6.79 2.41
CA MET A 43 0.79 -7.23 1.19
C MET A 43 1.92 -8.23 1.48
N LYS A 44 2.72 -7.97 2.50
CA LYS A 44 3.79 -8.87 2.90
C LYS A 44 3.24 -10.22 3.39
N ALA A 45 2.15 -10.17 4.16
CA ALA A 45 1.50 -11.38 4.64
C ALA A 45 0.98 -12.23 3.48
N ARG A 46 0.36 -11.60 2.50
CA ARG A 46 -0.15 -12.30 1.32
C ARG A 46 0.98 -12.82 0.44
N ALA A 47 2.03 -12.04 0.29
CA ALA A 47 3.21 -12.49 -0.46
C ALA A 47 3.84 -13.71 0.21
N GLY A 48 3.97 -13.69 1.54
CA GLY A 48 4.54 -14.79 2.29
C GLY A 48 3.70 -16.07 2.26
N SER A 49 2.38 -15.92 2.17
CA SER A 49 1.48 -17.08 2.09
C SER A 49 1.23 -17.57 0.67
N GLY A 50 1.75 -16.86 -0.32
CA GLY A 50 1.53 -17.22 -1.73
C GLY A 50 0.18 -16.74 -2.28
N ASP A 51 -0.57 -15.96 -1.51
CA ASP A 51 -1.91 -15.51 -1.87
C ASP A 51 -1.89 -14.05 -2.34
N PHE A 52 -1.03 -13.77 -3.29
CA PHE A 52 -0.86 -12.41 -3.80
C PHE A 52 -1.74 -12.10 -5.03
N GLY A 53 -2.41 -13.12 -5.57
CA GLY A 53 -3.20 -12.96 -6.79
C GLY A 53 -4.31 -11.93 -6.71
N GLY A 54 -4.99 -11.85 -5.55
CA GLY A 54 -6.05 -10.87 -5.36
C GLY A 54 -5.54 -9.44 -5.39
N ILE A 55 -4.35 -9.21 -4.83
CA ILE A 55 -3.71 -7.90 -4.86
C ILE A 55 -3.28 -7.57 -6.29
N MET A 56 -2.73 -8.54 -7.00
CA MET A 56 -2.35 -8.35 -8.41
C MET A 56 -3.53 -8.00 -9.28
N ASP A 57 -4.69 -8.59 -9.04
CA ASP A 57 -5.92 -8.23 -9.77
C ASP A 57 -6.27 -6.76 -9.61
N VAL A 58 -6.11 -6.23 -8.40
CA VAL A 58 -6.33 -4.80 -8.13
C VAL A 58 -5.28 -3.97 -8.87
N LEU A 59 -4.03 -4.36 -8.78
CA LEU A 59 -2.92 -3.61 -9.39
C LEU A 59 -2.98 -3.62 -10.91
N LYS A 60 -3.53 -4.68 -11.49
CA LYS A 60 -3.72 -4.76 -12.95
C LYS A 60 -5.01 -4.10 -13.44
N GLY A 61 -5.82 -3.61 -12.51
CA GLY A 61 -7.09 -2.98 -12.85
C GLY A 61 -8.23 -3.93 -13.11
N ASN A 62 -8.06 -5.23 -12.82
CA ASN A 62 -9.09 -6.24 -13.02
C ASN A 62 -10.16 -6.20 -11.93
N LYS A 63 -9.82 -5.68 -10.75
CA LYS A 63 -10.74 -5.53 -9.63
C LYS A 63 -10.53 -4.17 -8.97
N GLY A 64 -11.60 -3.63 -8.37
CA GLY A 64 -11.49 -2.45 -7.53
C GLY A 64 -10.79 -2.79 -6.21
N ALA A 65 -10.19 -1.78 -5.57
CA ALA A 65 -9.49 -1.98 -4.31
C ALA A 65 -10.39 -2.62 -3.25
N THR A 66 -11.64 -2.16 -3.16
CA THR A 66 -12.58 -2.67 -2.15
C THR A 66 -13.15 -4.05 -2.50
N GLU A 67 -12.85 -4.56 -3.68
CA GLU A 67 -13.27 -5.92 -4.06
C GLU A 67 -12.27 -6.99 -3.63
N SER A 68 -11.07 -6.59 -3.23
CA SER A 68 -10.04 -7.53 -2.80
C SER A 68 -10.18 -7.83 -1.31
N PRO A 69 -10.27 -9.12 -0.92
CA PRO A 69 -10.27 -9.47 0.52
C PRO A 69 -9.05 -8.97 1.26
N ALA A 70 -7.88 -9.00 0.62
CA ALA A 70 -6.65 -8.51 1.24
C ALA A 70 -6.74 -7.02 1.55
N ILE A 71 -7.20 -6.23 0.59
CA ILE A 71 -7.35 -4.78 0.79
C ILE A 71 -8.44 -4.49 1.80
N ASN A 72 -9.53 -5.24 1.80
CA ASN A 72 -10.59 -5.09 2.80
C ASN A 72 -10.09 -5.38 4.21
N ASN A 73 -9.24 -6.39 4.38
CA ASN A 73 -8.62 -6.67 5.67
C ASN A 73 -7.75 -5.50 6.11
N ALA A 74 -6.97 -4.95 5.21
CA ALA A 74 -6.14 -3.78 5.50
C ALA A 74 -7.00 -2.58 5.90
N ILE A 75 -8.12 -2.38 5.21
CA ILE A 75 -9.05 -1.29 5.51
C ILE A 75 -9.62 -1.46 6.92
N GLN A 76 -10.03 -2.66 7.30
CA GLN A 76 -10.59 -2.90 8.64
C GLN A 76 -9.57 -2.65 9.74
N LYS A 77 -8.35 -3.12 9.55
CA LYS A 77 -7.26 -2.84 10.50
C LYS A 77 -6.98 -1.36 10.58
N TYR A 78 -6.99 -0.70 9.45
CA TYR A 78 -6.75 0.73 9.37
C TYR A 78 -7.82 1.52 10.11
N VAL A 79 -9.10 1.17 9.95
CA VAL A 79 -10.18 1.80 10.71
C VAL A 79 -9.90 1.68 12.22
N GLY A 80 -9.54 0.49 12.67
CA GLY A 80 -9.19 0.26 14.07
C GLY A 80 -8.04 1.14 14.54
N ASP A 81 -6.98 1.25 13.74
CA ASP A 81 -5.84 2.08 14.09
C ASP A 81 -6.19 3.57 14.11
N LEU A 82 -7.00 4.03 13.17
CA LEU A 82 -7.44 5.42 13.15
C LEU A 82 -8.19 5.79 14.43
N THR A 83 -9.04 4.89 14.91
CA THR A 83 -9.81 5.14 16.13
C THR A 83 -8.96 5.01 17.40
N THR A 84 -8.14 3.97 17.49
CA THR A 84 -7.40 3.68 18.72
C THR A 84 -6.11 4.49 18.84
N LYS A 85 -5.40 4.72 17.75
CA LYS A 85 -4.10 5.40 17.78
C LYS A 85 -4.21 6.91 17.59
N LEU A 86 -5.17 7.35 16.78
CA LEU A 86 -5.31 8.78 16.46
C LEU A 86 -6.55 9.42 17.08
N GLY A 87 -7.42 8.63 17.70
CA GLY A 87 -8.63 9.16 18.31
C GLY A 87 -9.65 9.68 17.30
N ILE A 88 -9.59 9.23 16.04
CA ILE A 88 -10.53 9.64 15.01
C ILE A 88 -11.85 8.91 15.27
N PRO A 89 -13.01 9.62 15.26
CA PRO A 89 -14.28 8.96 15.48
C PRO A 89 -14.52 7.84 14.47
N ALA A 90 -15.14 6.75 14.92
CA ALA A 90 -15.36 5.57 14.08
C ALA A 90 -16.14 5.91 12.80
N SER A 91 -17.09 6.82 12.88
CA SER A 91 -17.87 7.24 11.72
C SER A 91 -16.99 7.91 10.66
N VAL A 92 -16.00 8.70 11.09
CA VAL A 92 -15.05 9.35 10.18
C VAL A 92 -14.03 8.33 9.70
N ALA A 93 -13.50 7.51 10.59
CA ALA A 93 -12.51 6.48 10.25
C ALA A 93 -13.05 5.52 9.19
N SER A 94 -14.33 5.15 9.28
CA SER A 94 -14.98 4.27 8.31
C SER A 94 -15.09 4.88 6.92
N GLN A 95 -15.06 6.20 6.82
CA GLN A 95 -15.05 6.90 5.55
C GLN A 95 -13.63 7.14 5.04
N VAL A 96 -12.74 7.50 5.94
CA VAL A 96 -11.34 7.80 5.61
C VAL A 96 -10.63 6.55 5.12
N ALA A 97 -10.81 5.43 5.78
CA ALA A 97 -10.06 4.22 5.49
C ALA A 97 -10.23 3.73 4.05
N PRO A 98 -11.44 3.52 3.53
CA PRO A 98 -11.58 3.09 2.14
C PRO A 98 -11.12 4.16 1.16
N PHE A 99 -11.32 5.43 1.48
CA PHE A 99 -10.87 6.53 0.62
C PHE A 99 -9.36 6.51 0.47
N VAL A 100 -8.63 6.46 1.58
CA VAL A 100 -7.17 6.48 1.57
C VAL A 100 -6.60 5.24 0.89
N MET A 101 -7.12 4.07 1.24
CA MET A 101 -6.64 2.82 0.65
C MET A 101 -6.89 2.77 -0.85
N THR A 102 -8.07 3.19 -1.29
CA THR A 102 -8.39 3.24 -2.72
C THR A 102 -7.47 4.23 -3.44
N PHE A 103 -7.23 5.38 -2.84
CA PHE A 103 -6.34 6.40 -3.42
C PHE A 103 -4.93 5.83 -3.61
N ILE A 104 -4.40 5.19 -2.58
CA ILE A 104 -3.05 4.58 -2.64
C ILE A 104 -3.01 3.47 -3.69
N MET A 105 -3.99 2.58 -3.68
CA MET A 105 -4.02 1.46 -4.62
C MET A 105 -4.16 1.91 -6.06
N ASN A 106 -4.93 2.95 -6.31
CA ASN A 106 -5.07 3.50 -7.67
C ASN A 106 -3.73 4.07 -8.16
N ARG A 107 -3.00 4.76 -7.30
CA ARG A 107 -1.68 5.27 -7.66
C ARG A 107 -0.69 4.14 -7.88
N PHE A 108 -0.74 3.13 -7.04
CA PHE A 108 0.12 1.96 -7.17
C PHE A 108 -0.20 1.23 -8.48
N ALA A 109 -1.48 1.02 -8.76
CA ALA A 109 -1.92 0.36 -9.99
C ALA A 109 -1.46 1.13 -11.22
N SER A 110 -1.55 2.45 -11.17
CA SER A 110 -1.11 3.31 -12.26
C SER A 110 0.39 3.14 -12.53
N LYS A 111 1.18 3.09 -11.47
CA LYS A 111 2.63 2.88 -11.61
C LYS A 111 2.95 1.49 -12.15
N VAL A 112 2.28 0.47 -11.63
CA VAL A 112 2.46 -0.91 -12.09
C VAL A 112 2.15 -1.02 -13.58
N THR A 113 1.06 -0.40 -14.02
CA THR A 113 0.65 -0.45 -15.42
C THR A 113 1.63 0.32 -16.32
N SER A 114 2.03 1.51 -15.88
CA SER A 114 2.89 2.36 -16.71
C SER A 114 4.30 1.80 -16.84
N GLU A 115 4.78 1.07 -15.84
CA GLU A 115 6.13 0.49 -15.85
C GLU A 115 6.14 -0.98 -16.25
N GLY A 116 4.98 -1.56 -16.52
CA GLY A 116 4.88 -2.97 -16.92
C GLY A 116 5.39 -3.93 -15.88
N MET A 117 5.18 -3.64 -14.60
CA MET A 117 5.69 -4.45 -13.51
C MET A 117 4.89 -5.75 -13.36
N GLY A 118 5.61 -6.84 -13.14
CA GLY A 118 5.01 -8.13 -12.85
C GLY A 118 4.92 -8.39 -11.35
N GLN A 119 4.32 -9.52 -10.99
CA GLN A 119 4.15 -9.90 -9.59
C GLN A 119 5.48 -10.02 -8.87
N SER A 120 6.49 -10.60 -9.50
CA SER A 120 7.80 -10.75 -8.87
C SER A 120 8.48 -9.41 -8.61
N ASP A 121 8.32 -8.45 -9.51
CA ASP A 121 8.85 -7.11 -9.32
C ASP A 121 8.23 -6.42 -8.13
N ILE A 122 6.91 -6.55 -8.00
CA ILE A 122 6.16 -5.94 -6.91
C ILE A 122 6.51 -6.61 -5.59
N MET A 123 6.56 -7.94 -5.56
CA MET A 123 6.90 -8.68 -4.36
C MET A 123 8.31 -8.35 -3.87
N SER A 124 9.27 -8.25 -4.79
CA SER A 124 10.63 -7.85 -4.45
C SER A 124 10.68 -6.46 -3.84
N SER A 125 9.91 -5.54 -4.39
CA SER A 125 9.82 -4.17 -3.87
C SER A 125 9.19 -4.11 -2.49
N LEU A 126 8.16 -4.93 -2.26
CA LEU A 126 7.44 -4.96 -0.99
C LEU A 126 8.25 -5.62 0.11
N LEU A 127 8.96 -6.68 -0.22
CA LEU A 127 9.78 -7.40 0.75
C LEU A 127 11.02 -6.63 1.15
N GLY A 128 11.14 -5.44 0.60
CA GLY A 128 11.97 -4.39 1.17
C GLY A 128 13.36 -4.32 0.63
N GLY A 129 14.08 -3.32 1.13
CA GLY A 129 15.46 -3.09 0.77
C GLY A 129 16.37 -4.27 1.10
N GLY A 130 16.06 -5.01 2.16
CA GLY A 130 16.83 -6.17 2.55
C GLY A 130 16.86 -7.23 1.46
N ILE A 131 15.73 -7.52 0.87
CA ILE A 131 15.67 -8.48 -0.23
C ILE A 131 16.26 -7.88 -1.50
N LYS A 132 16.00 -6.61 -1.72
CA LYS A 132 16.62 -5.90 -2.84
C LYS A 132 18.14 -5.94 -2.71
N ASP A 133 18.66 -5.72 -1.51
CA ASP A 133 20.09 -5.83 -1.24
C ASP A 133 20.58 -7.25 -1.42
N ALA A 134 19.82 -8.23 -0.97
CA ALA A 134 20.15 -9.62 -1.17
C ALA A 134 20.15 -9.99 -2.65
N VAL A 135 19.19 -9.46 -3.40
CA VAL A 135 19.16 -9.63 -4.85
C VAL A 135 20.36 -8.95 -5.50
N THR A 136 20.72 -7.77 -5.01
CA THR A 136 21.84 -7.03 -5.58
C THR A 136 23.18 -7.65 -5.22
N LYS A 137 23.31 -8.14 -3.99
CA LYS A 137 24.58 -8.66 -3.47
C LYS A 137 24.71 -10.18 -3.59
N GLY A 138 23.69 -10.89 -3.10
CA GLY A 138 23.72 -12.34 -3.07
C GLY A 138 23.07 -12.92 -4.29
N ILE A 139 21.80 -12.63 -4.41
CA ILE A 139 21.04 -13.07 -5.56
C ILE A 139 21.31 -12.18 -6.76
N GLY A 140 21.74 -10.95 -6.54
CA GLY A 140 22.13 -10.09 -7.63
C GLY A 140 23.17 -10.77 -8.49
N GLY A 141 24.11 -11.41 -7.87
CA GLY A 141 25.04 -12.26 -8.55
C GLY A 141 24.33 -13.45 -9.16
N LYS A 142 23.43 -14.02 -8.43
CA LYS A 142 22.66 -15.19 -8.82
C LYS A 142 21.55 -14.87 -9.79
N LEU A 143 20.80 -13.81 -9.52
CA LEU A 143 19.81 -13.31 -10.44
C LEU A 143 20.47 -12.69 -11.62
N GLY A 144 21.59 -12.07 -11.40
CA GLY A 144 22.45 -11.71 -12.47
C GLY A 144 22.82 -12.94 -13.29
N GLY A 145 23.03 -14.04 -12.62
CA GLY A 145 23.20 -15.32 -13.26
C GLY A 145 21.95 -15.86 -13.91
N LEU A 146 20.80 -15.58 -13.34
CA LEU A 146 19.51 -15.97 -13.92
C LEU A 146 19.08 -15.05 -15.04
N PHE A 147 19.42 -13.79 -14.90
CA PHE A 147 19.03 -12.76 -15.87
C PHE A 147 20.12 -12.47 -16.88
N LYS A 148 21.24 -13.08 -16.72
CA LYS A 148 22.33 -12.95 -17.67
C LYS A 148 22.08 -13.76 -18.92
#